data_d5bff98a6159e7b457bd9be7a818424e
#
_entry.id   d5bff98a6159e7b457bd9be7a818424e
#
_cell.length_a   1.000
_cell.length_b   1.000
_cell.length_c   1.000
_cell.angle_alpha   90.00
_cell.angle_beta   90.00
_cell.angle_gamma   90.00
#
_symmetry.space_group_name_H-M   'P 1'
#
loop_
_entity.id
_entity.type
_entity.pdbx_description
1 polymer ?
#
loop_
_entity_poly.entity_id
_entity_poly.type
_entity_poly.pdbx_seq_one_letter_code
_entity_poly.pdbx_strand_id
1 'polypeptide(L)'
;MASKGEFAVVDPGDASPIHEYIKNTGFHLKEILITHHHWDHTGGLEELISEYKCSAYGPSGGHIKGITNHLEDNETFHILGDYKFTAFSAPGHTNDQLSYFCKTTSQPILFSGDTLFYGGCGRLFEGTPKDMLFSMDRYKKLPLNTLIYCGHEYTESNLKFANAVEPNNQEILKAIEEVKETRSQNKPSLPSLIDTELKINPFMRCRELTVIQAAEKYSNRKLNETAEVLGVIRNWKDNF
;
A
#
# COMPACT_ATOMS: atom_id res chain seq x y z
N MET A 1 -3.99 -5.06 13.79
CA MET A 1 -5.15 -5.97 13.97
C MET A 1 -5.16 -6.50 15.38
N ALA A 2 -6.33 -6.69 15.99
CA ALA A 2 -6.40 -7.16 17.39
C ALA A 2 -7.51 -8.20 17.57
N SER A 3 -7.28 -9.22 18.39
CA SER A 3 -8.22 -10.28 18.77
C SER A 3 -7.86 -10.85 20.15
N LYS A 4 -8.85 -11.01 21.03
CA LYS A 4 -8.70 -11.71 22.34
C LYS A 4 -7.56 -11.22 23.24
N GLY A 5 -7.26 -9.91 23.22
CA GLY A 5 -6.15 -9.33 24.00
C GLY A 5 -4.77 -9.48 23.35
N GLU A 6 -4.67 -10.02 22.16
CA GLU A 6 -3.49 -10.07 21.32
C GLU A 6 -3.63 -9.14 20.11
N PHE A 7 -2.53 -8.67 19.57
CA PHE A 7 -2.56 -7.89 18.32
C PHE A 7 -1.35 -8.16 17.42
N ALA A 8 -1.52 -7.83 16.15
CA ALA A 8 -0.48 -7.82 15.14
C ALA A 8 -0.33 -6.43 14.55
N VAL A 9 0.89 -6.05 14.20
CA VAL A 9 1.23 -4.77 13.55
C VAL A 9 1.80 -5.02 12.17
N VAL A 10 1.63 -4.05 11.28
CA VAL A 10 2.21 -4.06 9.92
C VAL A 10 3.17 -2.89 9.81
N ASP A 11 4.37 -3.15 9.32
CA ASP A 11 5.42 -2.17 9.04
C ASP A 11 5.70 -1.20 10.22
N PRO A 12 6.13 -1.70 11.39
CA PRO A 12 6.45 -0.83 12.51
C PRO A 12 7.79 -0.11 12.27
N GLY A 13 7.77 1.03 11.57
CA GLY A 13 8.95 1.86 11.33
C GLY A 13 9.58 2.42 12.59
N ASP A 14 8.79 2.50 13.68
CA ASP A 14 9.23 2.93 15.03
C ASP A 14 8.52 2.05 16.07
N ALA A 15 9.26 1.60 17.09
CA ALA A 15 8.73 0.78 18.18
C ALA A 15 7.91 1.60 19.20
N SER A 16 8.19 2.90 19.34
CA SER A 16 7.61 3.74 20.40
C SER A 16 6.07 3.78 20.39
N PRO A 17 5.38 3.93 19.26
CA PRO A 17 3.92 3.91 19.22
C PRO A 17 3.34 2.54 19.67
N ILE A 18 4.08 1.47 19.42
CA ILE A 18 3.65 0.11 19.78
C ILE A 18 3.79 -0.09 21.28
N HIS A 19 4.88 0.37 21.91
CA HIS A 19 5.05 0.37 23.36
C HIS A 19 3.93 1.16 24.04
N GLU A 20 3.60 2.34 23.52
CA GLU A 20 2.52 3.16 24.03
C GLU A 20 1.16 2.44 23.93
N TYR A 21 0.88 1.81 22.79
CA TYR A 21 -0.34 1.04 22.58
C TYR A 21 -0.45 -0.13 23.60
N ILE A 22 0.63 -0.88 23.81
CA ILE A 22 0.68 -1.97 24.79
C ILE A 22 0.42 -1.44 26.20
N LYS A 23 1.09 -0.36 26.58
CA LYS A 23 0.92 0.28 27.89
C LYS A 23 -0.53 0.72 28.15
N ASN A 24 -1.17 1.29 27.12
CA ASN A 24 -2.52 1.85 27.23
C ASN A 24 -3.61 0.77 27.20
N THR A 25 -3.39 -0.35 26.51
CA THR A 25 -4.42 -1.38 26.32
C THR A 25 -4.19 -2.64 27.13
N GLY A 26 -2.97 -2.91 27.55
CA GLY A 26 -2.57 -4.20 28.14
C GLY A 26 -2.57 -5.35 27.14
N PHE A 27 -2.68 -5.08 25.85
CA PHE A 27 -2.67 -6.10 24.78
C PHE A 27 -1.25 -6.61 24.56
N HIS A 28 -1.16 -7.87 24.12
CA HIS A 28 0.12 -8.52 23.83
C HIS A 28 0.42 -8.51 22.32
N LEU A 29 1.61 -7.99 21.94
CA LEU A 29 2.09 -8.06 20.57
C LEU A 29 2.51 -9.49 20.25
N LYS A 30 1.82 -10.12 19.31
CA LYS A 30 2.05 -11.51 18.94
C LYS A 30 2.79 -11.66 17.62
N GLU A 31 2.46 -10.85 16.63
CA GLU A 31 3.00 -10.99 15.29
C GLU A 31 3.23 -9.63 14.63
N ILE A 32 4.25 -9.59 13.78
CA ILE A 32 4.62 -8.44 12.94
C ILE A 32 4.60 -8.90 11.49
N LEU A 33 4.03 -8.08 10.60
CA LEU A 33 4.11 -8.25 9.15
C LEU A 33 4.96 -7.14 8.58
N ILE A 34 5.92 -7.48 7.73
CA ILE A 34 6.78 -6.54 7.02
C ILE A 34 6.51 -6.65 5.52
N THR A 35 6.19 -5.55 4.87
CA THR A 35 5.92 -5.53 3.43
C THR A 35 7.20 -5.50 2.60
N HIS A 36 8.19 -4.71 2.98
CA HIS A 36 9.46 -4.56 2.27
C HIS A 36 10.57 -4.06 3.19
N HIS A 37 11.79 -3.96 2.67
CA HIS A 37 13.00 -3.75 3.48
C HIS A 37 13.30 -2.30 3.88
N HIS A 38 12.58 -1.29 3.40
CA HIS A 38 12.88 0.08 3.75
C HIS A 38 12.80 0.32 5.26
N TRP A 39 13.72 1.14 5.76
CA TRP A 39 13.90 1.32 7.20
C TRP A 39 12.69 1.93 7.91
N ASP A 40 11.94 2.77 7.23
CA ASP A 40 10.70 3.38 7.74
C ASP A 40 9.52 2.39 7.84
N HIS A 41 9.71 1.15 7.39
CA HIS A 41 8.82 0.00 7.61
C HIS A 41 9.41 -1.05 8.56
N THR A 42 10.74 -1.05 8.75
CA THR A 42 11.45 -2.06 9.53
C THR A 42 12.15 -1.54 10.78
N GLY A 43 12.21 -0.23 10.98
CA GLY A 43 13.04 0.38 12.03
C GLY A 43 12.73 -0.06 13.46
N GLY A 44 11.46 -0.38 13.77
CA GLY A 44 11.05 -0.91 15.07
C GLY A 44 11.13 -2.43 15.22
N LEU A 45 11.40 -3.17 14.11
CA LEU A 45 11.25 -4.63 14.06
C LEU A 45 12.13 -5.36 15.08
N GLU A 46 13.45 -5.12 15.08
CA GLU A 46 14.40 -5.85 15.92
C GLU A 46 14.13 -5.58 17.43
N GLU A 47 13.82 -4.34 17.78
CA GLU A 47 13.48 -3.95 19.15
C GLU A 47 12.23 -4.67 19.63
N LEU A 48 11.15 -4.63 18.85
CA LEU A 48 9.88 -5.27 19.21
C LEU A 48 10.01 -6.79 19.33
N ILE A 49 10.74 -7.46 18.42
CA ILE A 49 10.99 -8.90 18.54
C ILE A 49 11.81 -9.22 19.79
N SER A 50 12.84 -8.43 20.07
CA SER A 50 13.71 -8.65 21.23
C SER A 50 12.94 -8.53 22.53
N GLU A 51 12.05 -7.54 22.65
CA GLU A 51 11.30 -7.25 23.88
C GLU A 51 10.09 -8.19 24.06
N TYR A 52 9.27 -8.34 23.02
CA TYR A 52 7.99 -9.06 23.14
C TYR A 52 8.05 -10.51 22.71
N LYS A 53 9.18 -10.99 22.15
CA LYS A 53 9.36 -12.37 21.67
C LYS A 53 8.28 -12.79 20.64
N CYS A 54 7.82 -11.83 19.85
CA CYS A 54 6.82 -12.05 18.83
C CYS A 54 7.41 -12.62 17.54
N SER A 55 6.58 -13.25 16.70
CA SER A 55 6.95 -13.73 15.37
C SER A 55 6.90 -12.61 14.35
N ALA A 56 7.78 -12.64 13.35
CA ALA A 56 7.75 -11.71 12.23
C ALA A 56 7.63 -12.44 10.88
N TYR A 57 6.73 -11.98 10.04
CA TYR A 57 6.48 -12.46 8.69
C TYR A 57 6.92 -11.39 7.69
N GLY A 58 7.53 -11.80 6.60
CA GLY A 58 7.98 -10.85 5.57
C GLY A 58 8.57 -11.54 4.34
N PRO A 59 9.07 -10.74 3.37
CA PRO A 59 9.64 -11.26 2.14
C PRO A 59 10.77 -12.26 2.38
N SER A 60 10.83 -13.27 1.51
CA SER A 60 11.99 -14.18 1.44
C SER A 60 13.23 -13.42 0.94
N GLY A 61 14.40 -14.03 1.09
CA GLY A 61 15.67 -13.44 0.61
C GLY A 61 16.65 -13.08 1.72
N GLY A 62 16.21 -13.05 2.98
CA GLY A 62 17.09 -12.99 4.16
C GLY A 62 17.81 -11.66 4.41
N HIS A 63 17.47 -10.59 3.68
CA HIS A 63 18.07 -9.27 3.82
C HIS A 63 17.38 -8.40 4.89
N ILE A 64 16.14 -8.74 5.28
CA ILE A 64 15.45 -8.09 6.40
C ILE A 64 15.75 -8.87 7.67
N LYS A 65 16.58 -8.29 8.52
CA LYS A 65 16.97 -8.90 9.78
C LYS A 65 15.79 -8.96 10.74
N GLY A 66 15.59 -10.12 11.37
CA GLY A 66 14.50 -10.34 12.33
C GLY A 66 13.28 -11.06 11.75
N ILE A 67 13.13 -11.21 10.44
CA ILE A 67 12.07 -12.06 9.87
C ILE A 67 12.28 -13.51 10.31
N THR A 68 11.26 -14.10 10.92
CA THR A 68 11.24 -15.49 11.39
C THR A 68 10.45 -16.41 10.47
N ASN A 69 9.52 -15.86 9.69
CA ASN A 69 8.65 -16.56 8.76
C ASN A 69 8.75 -15.90 7.38
N HIS A 70 9.53 -16.49 6.50
CA HIS A 70 9.72 -16.01 5.14
C HIS A 70 8.55 -16.42 4.27
N LEU A 71 7.98 -15.47 3.54
CA LEU A 71 6.80 -15.67 2.70
C LEU A 71 7.15 -15.52 1.23
N GLU A 72 6.50 -16.35 0.41
CA GLU A 72 6.58 -16.33 -1.04
C GLU A 72 5.25 -15.87 -1.67
N ASP A 73 5.29 -15.59 -2.96
CA ASP A 73 4.09 -15.20 -3.72
C ASP A 73 3.00 -16.27 -3.67
N ASN A 74 1.75 -15.84 -3.42
CA ASN A 74 0.56 -16.69 -3.25
C ASN A 74 0.58 -17.62 -2.03
N GLU A 75 1.56 -17.50 -1.15
CA GLU A 75 1.57 -18.26 0.09
C GLU A 75 0.45 -17.81 1.01
N THR A 76 -0.20 -18.76 1.70
CA THR A 76 -1.25 -18.49 2.67
C THR A 76 -0.76 -18.80 4.08
N PHE A 77 -1.05 -17.89 5.02
CA PHE A 77 -0.66 -17.99 6.41
C PHE A 77 -1.75 -17.44 7.33
N HIS A 78 -1.61 -17.63 8.63
CA HIS A 78 -2.58 -17.16 9.61
C HIS A 78 -1.93 -16.16 10.57
N ILE A 79 -2.66 -15.10 10.89
CA ILE A 79 -2.31 -14.08 11.88
C ILE A 79 -3.38 -14.10 12.97
N LEU A 80 -2.96 -14.04 14.24
CA LEU A 80 -3.81 -14.14 15.43
C LEU A 80 -4.73 -15.38 15.39
N GLY A 81 -4.29 -16.44 14.71
CA GLY A 81 -5.01 -17.70 14.53
C GLY A 81 -6.23 -17.64 13.61
N ASP A 82 -6.99 -16.58 13.66
CA ASP A 82 -8.30 -16.46 13.00
C ASP A 82 -8.23 -15.79 11.62
N TYR A 83 -7.21 -14.99 11.32
CA TYR A 83 -7.12 -14.21 10.08
C TYR A 83 -6.24 -14.91 9.06
N LYS A 84 -6.87 -15.45 8.01
CA LYS A 84 -6.17 -16.09 6.90
C LYS A 84 -5.76 -15.04 5.87
N PHE A 85 -4.45 -14.88 5.68
CA PHE A 85 -3.84 -14.01 4.68
C PHE A 85 -3.30 -14.78 3.49
N THR A 86 -3.20 -14.08 2.37
CA THR A 86 -2.41 -14.48 1.20
C THR A 86 -1.36 -13.39 0.95
N ALA A 87 -0.11 -13.79 0.86
CA ALA A 87 0.98 -12.91 0.44
C ALA A 87 0.95 -12.73 -1.07
N PHE A 88 1.05 -11.51 -1.54
CA PHE A 88 1.13 -11.16 -2.96
C PHE A 88 2.45 -10.48 -3.25
N SER A 89 3.28 -11.05 -4.14
CA SER A 89 4.40 -10.32 -4.71
C SER A 89 3.87 -9.05 -5.39
N ALA A 90 4.42 -7.91 -5.02
CA ALA A 90 3.97 -6.61 -5.44
C ALA A 90 5.16 -5.70 -5.85
N PRO A 91 6.00 -6.16 -6.82
CA PRO A 91 7.19 -5.45 -7.22
C PRO A 91 6.85 -4.10 -7.87
N GLY A 92 7.83 -3.19 -7.82
CA GLY A 92 7.73 -1.86 -8.42
C GLY A 92 8.40 -0.81 -7.56
N HIS A 93 7.94 -0.61 -6.33
CA HIS A 93 8.60 0.25 -5.37
C HIS A 93 9.95 -0.33 -4.93
N THR A 94 9.92 -1.56 -4.43
CA THR A 94 11.09 -2.44 -4.28
C THR A 94 10.85 -3.74 -5.05
N ASN A 95 11.88 -4.56 -5.21
CA ASN A 95 11.76 -5.84 -5.89
C ASN A 95 11.20 -6.95 -4.97
N ASP A 96 11.43 -6.81 -3.68
CA ASP A 96 11.06 -7.79 -2.65
C ASP A 96 9.66 -7.58 -2.08
N GLN A 97 8.98 -6.48 -2.40
CA GLN A 97 7.74 -6.12 -1.74
C GLN A 97 6.67 -7.18 -1.83
N LEU A 98 6.08 -7.49 -0.67
CA LEU A 98 4.85 -8.25 -0.51
C LEU A 98 3.70 -7.33 -0.08
N SER A 99 2.51 -7.67 -0.53
CA SER A 99 1.26 -7.14 0.03
C SER A 99 0.46 -8.28 0.63
N TYR A 100 -0.31 -7.99 1.66
CA TYR A 100 -1.03 -9.00 2.43
C TYR A 100 -2.53 -8.84 2.28
N PHE A 101 -3.17 -9.80 1.62
CA PHE A 101 -4.60 -9.81 1.41
C PHE A 101 -5.30 -10.75 2.39
N CYS A 102 -6.27 -10.26 3.13
CA CYS A 102 -7.14 -11.05 4.00
C CYS A 102 -8.59 -10.89 3.58
N LYS A 103 -9.25 -12.02 3.33
CA LYS A 103 -10.69 -12.08 3.09
C LYS A 103 -11.39 -12.36 4.42
N THR A 104 -11.72 -11.31 5.16
CA THR A 104 -12.47 -11.42 6.42
C THR A 104 -13.94 -11.75 6.16
N THR A 105 -14.69 -12.07 7.21
CA THR A 105 -16.13 -12.36 7.10
C THR A 105 -16.97 -11.13 6.76
N SER A 106 -16.53 -9.93 7.16
CA SER A 106 -17.30 -8.68 6.96
C SER A 106 -16.82 -7.88 5.76
N GLN A 107 -15.52 -7.64 5.64
CA GLN A 107 -14.94 -6.84 4.57
C GLN A 107 -13.49 -7.27 4.31
N PRO A 108 -13.11 -7.51 3.04
CA PRO A 108 -11.73 -7.83 2.70
C PRO A 108 -10.79 -6.67 2.99
N ILE A 109 -9.54 -6.96 3.36
CA ILE A 109 -8.50 -5.96 3.59
C ILE A 109 -7.24 -6.30 2.79
N LEU A 110 -6.52 -5.26 2.37
CA LEU A 110 -5.21 -5.33 1.73
C LEU A 110 -4.25 -4.39 2.46
N PHE A 111 -3.15 -4.91 2.98
CA PHE A 111 -1.99 -4.12 3.35
C PHE A 111 -1.09 -4.03 2.12
N SER A 112 -1.04 -2.86 1.49
CA SER A 112 -0.38 -2.66 0.20
C SER A 112 1.07 -2.17 0.31
N GLY A 113 1.54 -1.88 1.51
CA GLY A 113 2.85 -1.25 1.70
C GLY A 113 2.97 0.01 0.85
N ASP A 114 4.05 0.10 0.10
CA ASP A 114 4.35 1.25 -0.75
C ASP A 114 4.09 1.00 -2.26
N THR A 115 3.32 -0.03 -2.58
CA THR A 115 2.91 -0.24 -3.99
C THR A 115 1.71 0.62 -4.35
N LEU A 116 0.58 0.51 -3.61
CA LEU A 116 -0.65 1.26 -3.90
C LEU A 116 -0.98 2.19 -2.73
N PHE A 117 -1.08 3.48 -3.02
CA PHE A 117 -1.54 4.53 -2.10
C PHE A 117 -2.93 5.03 -2.50
N TYR A 118 -3.61 5.69 -1.58
CA TYR A 118 -4.84 6.40 -1.92
C TYR A 118 -4.56 7.47 -2.99
N GLY A 119 -5.10 7.26 -4.20
CA GLY A 119 -4.93 8.11 -5.37
C GLY A 119 -3.52 8.10 -5.98
N GLY A 120 -2.65 7.16 -5.63
CA GLY A 120 -1.26 7.14 -6.07
C GLY A 120 -0.58 5.78 -6.00
N CYS A 121 0.73 5.76 -6.24
CA CYS A 121 1.61 4.60 -6.04
C CYS A 121 2.99 5.04 -5.55
N GLY A 122 3.79 4.09 -5.06
CA GLY A 122 5.17 4.32 -4.67
C GLY A 122 6.09 4.74 -5.82
N ARG A 123 7.22 5.35 -5.49
CA ARG A 123 8.31 5.56 -6.45
C ARG A 123 8.90 4.23 -6.88
N LEU A 124 9.45 4.19 -8.09
CA LEU A 124 10.12 3.00 -8.61
C LEU A 124 11.62 3.11 -8.25
N PHE A 125 12.00 2.70 -7.03
CA PHE A 125 13.40 2.74 -6.63
C PHE A 125 14.20 1.58 -7.22
N GLU A 126 13.58 0.40 -7.33
CA GLU A 126 14.25 -0.81 -7.79
C GLU A 126 13.55 -1.45 -9.00
N GLY A 127 12.22 -1.45 -8.99
CA GLY A 127 11.42 -2.05 -10.05
C GLY A 127 11.21 -1.12 -11.25
N THR A 128 10.55 -1.66 -12.25
CA THR A 128 10.22 -1.01 -13.50
C THR A 128 8.73 -0.61 -13.58
N PRO A 129 8.32 0.23 -14.55
CA PRO A 129 6.91 0.46 -14.81
C PRO A 129 6.11 -0.82 -15.14
N LYS A 130 6.76 -1.84 -15.72
CA LYS A 130 6.11 -3.14 -15.98
C LYS A 130 5.82 -3.90 -14.69
N ASP A 131 6.73 -3.85 -13.73
CA ASP A 131 6.57 -4.48 -12.41
C ASP A 131 5.44 -3.81 -11.62
N MET A 132 5.43 -2.47 -11.56
CA MET A 132 4.35 -1.74 -10.91
C MET A 132 2.99 -1.99 -11.60
N LEU A 133 2.95 -2.02 -12.93
CA LEU A 133 1.73 -2.34 -13.67
C LEU A 133 1.23 -3.76 -13.36
N PHE A 134 2.12 -4.73 -13.26
CA PHE A 134 1.80 -6.09 -12.83
C PHE A 134 1.12 -6.09 -11.46
N SER A 135 1.68 -5.37 -10.50
CA SER A 135 1.13 -5.24 -9.15
C SER A 135 -0.26 -4.56 -9.15
N MET A 136 -0.42 -3.45 -9.89
CA MET A 136 -1.71 -2.78 -10.05
C MET A 136 -2.77 -3.67 -10.70
N ASP A 137 -2.41 -4.42 -11.74
CA ASP A 137 -3.33 -5.34 -12.42
C ASP A 137 -3.75 -6.52 -11.54
N ARG A 138 -2.91 -6.90 -10.58
CA ARG A 138 -3.24 -7.89 -9.56
C ARG A 138 -4.29 -7.36 -8.60
N TYR A 139 -4.13 -6.13 -8.10
CA TYR A 139 -5.07 -5.52 -7.18
C TYR A 139 -6.44 -5.24 -7.81
N LYS A 140 -6.50 -4.92 -9.11
CA LYS A 140 -7.78 -4.76 -9.85
C LYS A 140 -8.66 -5.99 -9.83
N LYS A 141 -8.10 -7.19 -9.56
CA LYS A 141 -8.86 -8.44 -9.49
C LYS A 141 -9.45 -8.71 -8.12
N LEU A 142 -9.12 -7.90 -7.12
CA LEU A 142 -9.66 -8.01 -5.77
C LEU A 142 -11.12 -7.53 -5.72
N PRO A 143 -11.90 -7.98 -4.72
CA PRO A 143 -13.26 -7.47 -4.51
C PRO A 143 -13.27 -5.94 -4.41
N LEU A 144 -14.24 -5.30 -5.05
CA LEU A 144 -14.35 -3.83 -5.11
C LEU A 144 -14.44 -3.17 -3.73
N ASN A 145 -15.03 -3.88 -2.76
CA ASN A 145 -15.16 -3.43 -1.37
C ASN A 145 -13.91 -3.73 -0.51
N THR A 146 -12.78 -4.11 -1.10
CA THR A 146 -11.53 -4.33 -0.35
C THR A 146 -11.01 -3.01 0.20
N LEU A 147 -10.80 -2.95 1.52
CA LEU A 147 -10.14 -1.83 2.19
C LEU A 147 -8.63 -1.90 1.97
N ILE A 148 -8.02 -0.78 1.60
CA ILE A 148 -6.59 -0.65 1.34
C ILE A 148 -5.95 0.14 2.46
N TYR A 149 -5.01 -0.49 3.17
CA TYR A 149 -4.14 0.12 4.15
C TYR A 149 -2.73 0.20 3.56
N CYS A 150 -2.29 1.37 3.20
CA CYS A 150 -0.95 1.64 2.66
C CYS A 150 0.00 2.18 3.73
N GLY A 151 1.30 2.24 3.41
CA GLY A 151 2.35 2.62 4.36
C GLY A 151 2.31 4.09 4.78
N HIS A 152 1.85 4.99 3.91
CA HIS A 152 1.96 6.43 4.12
C HIS A 152 0.68 7.21 3.83
N GLU A 153 0.50 8.32 4.55
CA GLU A 153 -0.60 9.29 4.38
C GLU A 153 -0.24 10.36 3.33
N TYR A 154 -0.09 9.96 2.07
CA TYR A 154 0.22 10.86 0.96
C TYR A 154 -1.00 11.33 0.18
N THR A 155 -2.20 11.09 0.69
CA THR A 155 -3.48 11.21 -0.02
C THR A 155 -3.71 12.59 -0.63
N GLU A 156 -3.52 13.67 0.13
CA GLU A 156 -3.75 15.04 -0.37
C GLU A 156 -2.84 15.36 -1.57
N SER A 157 -1.54 15.02 -1.49
CA SER A 157 -0.61 15.27 -2.57
C SER A 157 -0.87 14.35 -3.78
N ASN A 158 -1.33 13.13 -3.54
CA ASN A 158 -1.70 12.19 -4.59
C ASN A 158 -2.94 12.66 -5.34
N LEU A 159 -3.99 13.08 -4.64
CA LEU A 159 -5.21 13.59 -5.26
C LEU A 159 -4.97 14.90 -6.03
N LYS A 160 -4.10 15.78 -5.52
CA LYS A 160 -3.67 16.97 -6.27
C LYS A 160 -3.03 16.59 -7.59
N PHE A 161 -2.17 15.58 -7.60
CA PHE A 161 -1.57 15.06 -8.82
C PHE A 161 -2.59 14.37 -9.72
N ALA A 162 -3.46 13.51 -9.18
CA ALA A 162 -4.51 12.84 -9.94
C ALA A 162 -5.40 13.87 -10.68
N ASN A 163 -5.75 14.97 -10.01
CA ASN A 163 -6.49 16.07 -10.64
C ASN A 163 -5.69 16.78 -11.75
N ALA A 164 -4.38 16.86 -11.65
CA ALA A 164 -3.56 17.40 -12.75
C ALA A 164 -3.55 16.48 -13.96
N VAL A 165 -3.64 15.16 -13.77
CA VAL A 165 -3.73 14.16 -14.84
C VAL A 165 -5.13 14.14 -15.47
N GLU A 166 -6.19 14.14 -14.67
CA GLU A 166 -7.59 14.06 -15.11
C GLU A 166 -8.44 15.19 -14.50
N PRO A 167 -8.27 16.47 -14.93
CA PRO A 167 -8.90 17.63 -14.29
C PRO A 167 -10.43 17.67 -14.38
N ASN A 168 -11.03 16.90 -15.25
CA ASN A 168 -12.48 16.81 -15.45
C ASN A 168 -13.10 15.57 -14.80
N ASN A 169 -12.32 14.77 -14.07
CA ASN A 169 -12.81 13.57 -13.38
C ASN A 169 -13.52 13.99 -12.08
N GLN A 170 -14.84 13.86 -12.06
CA GLN A 170 -15.69 14.30 -10.94
C GLN A 170 -15.44 13.46 -9.67
N GLU A 171 -15.06 12.18 -9.82
CA GLU A 171 -14.74 11.33 -8.66
C GLU A 171 -13.45 11.80 -7.96
N ILE A 172 -12.47 12.31 -8.70
CA ILE A 172 -11.27 12.92 -8.12
C ILE A 172 -11.62 14.19 -7.35
N LEU A 173 -12.44 15.07 -7.94
CA LEU A 173 -12.86 16.31 -7.28
C LEU A 173 -13.62 16.01 -5.98
N LYS A 174 -14.53 15.04 -6.01
CA LYS A 174 -15.25 14.59 -4.83
C LYS A 174 -14.30 14.03 -3.76
N ALA A 175 -13.36 13.17 -4.14
CA ALA A 175 -12.37 12.61 -3.20
C ALA A 175 -11.51 13.71 -2.56
N ILE A 176 -11.13 14.76 -3.31
CA ILE A 176 -10.39 15.90 -2.78
C ILE A 176 -11.16 16.58 -1.64
N GLU A 177 -12.46 16.88 -1.85
CA GLU A 177 -13.27 17.55 -0.83
C GLU A 177 -13.47 16.66 0.42
N GLU A 178 -13.77 15.37 0.24
CA GLU A 178 -13.94 14.41 1.33
C GLU A 178 -12.66 14.26 2.17
N VAL A 179 -11.51 14.14 1.50
CA VAL A 179 -10.20 14.03 2.18
C VAL A 179 -9.85 15.33 2.90
N LYS A 180 -10.07 16.48 2.28
CA LYS A 180 -9.84 17.79 2.89
C LYS A 180 -10.67 17.97 4.17
N GLU A 181 -11.95 17.59 4.15
CA GLU A 181 -12.80 17.62 5.34
C GLU A 181 -12.26 16.69 6.44
N THR A 182 -11.94 15.45 6.09
CA THR A 182 -11.40 14.45 7.02
C THR A 182 -10.09 14.93 7.66
N ARG A 183 -9.16 15.44 6.84
CA ARG A 183 -7.86 15.94 7.31
C ARG A 183 -7.98 17.22 8.14
N SER A 184 -8.96 18.08 7.86
CA SER A 184 -9.24 19.27 8.70
C SER A 184 -9.62 18.91 10.13
N GLN A 185 -10.13 17.69 10.36
CA GLN A 185 -10.46 17.13 11.67
C GLN A 185 -9.30 16.34 12.29
N ASN A 186 -8.09 16.39 11.72
CA ASN A 186 -6.92 15.59 12.11
C ASN A 186 -7.16 14.06 12.08
N LYS A 187 -8.10 13.60 11.26
CA LYS A 187 -8.38 12.18 11.06
C LYS A 187 -7.58 11.63 9.87
N PRO A 188 -7.15 10.35 9.91
CA PRO A 188 -6.54 9.72 8.75
C PRO A 188 -7.54 9.60 7.60
N SER A 189 -7.07 9.75 6.35
CA SER A 189 -7.89 9.52 5.16
C SER A 189 -7.98 8.04 4.78
N LEU A 190 -7.13 7.22 5.37
CA LEU A 190 -7.09 5.77 5.15
C LEU A 190 -8.07 5.04 6.08
N PRO A 191 -8.56 3.87 5.67
CA PRO A 191 -8.29 3.14 4.43
C PRO A 191 -9.06 3.69 3.23
N SER A 192 -8.54 3.47 2.00
CA SER A 192 -9.30 3.64 0.77
C SER A 192 -9.97 2.33 0.33
N LEU A 193 -10.64 2.33 -0.83
CA LEU A 193 -11.31 1.15 -1.40
C LEU A 193 -10.78 0.86 -2.81
N ILE A 194 -10.70 -0.41 -3.20
CA ILE A 194 -10.39 -0.78 -4.60
C ILE A 194 -11.34 -0.07 -5.57
N ASP A 195 -12.65 -0.01 -5.28
CA ASP A 195 -13.63 0.68 -6.12
C ASP A 195 -13.30 2.17 -6.31
N THR A 196 -12.86 2.83 -5.25
CA THR A 196 -12.44 4.23 -5.29
C THR A 196 -11.17 4.40 -6.13
N GLU A 197 -10.16 3.58 -5.90
CA GLU A 197 -8.89 3.64 -6.63
C GLU A 197 -9.08 3.44 -8.15
N LEU A 198 -9.97 2.55 -8.55
CA LEU A 198 -10.30 2.32 -9.97
C LEU A 198 -10.92 3.57 -10.64
N LYS A 199 -11.53 4.46 -9.87
CA LYS A 199 -12.18 5.67 -10.39
C LYS A 199 -11.28 6.89 -10.40
N ILE A 200 -10.30 6.95 -9.48
CA ILE A 200 -9.52 8.18 -9.25
C ILE A 200 -8.01 8.04 -9.44
N ASN A 201 -7.45 6.83 -9.28
CA ASN A 201 -6.00 6.64 -9.24
C ASN A 201 -5.40 6.53 -10.65
N PRO A 202 -4.61 7.49 -11.13
CA PRO A 202 -4.09 7.47 -12.51
C PRO A 202 -3.19 6.25 -12.76
N PHE A 203 -2.54 5.67 -11.76
CA PHE A 203 -1.70 4.48 -11.90
C PHE A 203 -2.53 3.20 -12.07
N MET A 204 -3.74 3.14 -11.52
CA MET A 204 -4.69 2.08 -11.79
C MET A 204 -5.49 2.33 -13.10
N ARG A 205 -5.44 3.53 -13.66
CA ARG A 205 -6.20 3.98 -14.82
C ARG A 205 -5.36 4.17 -16.08
N CYS A 206 -4.16 3.60 -16.14
CA CYS A 206 -3.23 3.75 -17.28
C CYS A 206 -3.78 3.24 -18.63
N ARG A 207 -4.94 2.55 -18.65
CA ARG A 207 -5.64 2.13 -19.87
C ARG A 207 -6.78 3.06 -20.27
N GLU A 208 -7.12 4.05 -19.47
CA GLU A 208 -8.14 5.04 -19.76
C GLU A 208 -7.61 6.08 -20.76
N LEU A 209 -8.42 6.43 -21.74
CA LEU A 209 -8.03 7.38 -22.79
C LEU A 209 -7.60 8.73 -22.22
N THR A 210 -8.26 9.20 -21.17
CA THR A 210 -7.95 10.47 -20.51
C THR A 210 -6.54 10.46 -19.91
N VAL A 211 -6.14 9.36 -19.26
CA VAL A 211 -4.80 9.19 -18.68
C VAL A 211 -3.75 9.02 -19.77
N ILE A 212 -4.04 8.22 -20.82
CA ILE A 212 -3.14 8.06 -21.99
C ILE A 212 -2.87 9.41 -22.64
N GLN A 213 -3.91 10.18 -22.94
CA GLN A 213 -3.78 11.51 -23.58
C GLN A 213 -3.00 12.49 -22.69
N ALA A 214 -3.23 12.47 -21.38
CA ALA A 214 -2.48 13.30 -20.44
C ALA A 214 -0.98 12.93 -20.43
N ALA A 215 -0.66 11.63 -20.39
CA ALA A 215 0.70 11.13 -20.43
C ALA A 215 1.41 11.47 -21.77
N GLU A 216 0.73 11.29 -22.91
CA GLU A 216 1.24 11.64 -24.22
C GLU A 216 1.51 13.15 -24.34
N LYS A 217 0.58 13.97 -23.82
CA LYS A 217 0.76 15.43 -23.77
C LYS A 217 1.98 15.83 -22.93
N TYR A 218 2.12 15.24 -21.75
CA TYR A 218 3.26 15.52 -20.85
C TYR A 218 4.59 15.12 -21.48
N SER A 219 4.67 13.93 -22.09
CA SER A 219 5.89 13.40 -22.68
C SER A 219 6.16 13.90 -24.12
N ASN A 220 5.22 14.61 -24.72
CA ASN A 220 5.25 15.07 -26.13
C ASN A 220 5.55 13.93 -27.13
N ARG A 221 5.04 12.72 -26.88
CA ARG A 221 5.17 11.57 -27.77
C ARG A 221 3.98 10.62 -27.65
N LYS A 222 3.77 9.80 -28.69
CA LYS A 222 2.80 8.70 -28.64
C LYS A 222 3.32 7.56 -27.75
N LEU A 223 2.41 6.95 -27.02
CA LEU A 223 2.69 5.83 -26.11
C LEU A 223 1.94 4.59 -26.62
N ASN A 224 2.66 3.48 -26.78
CA ASN A 224 2.11 2.27 -27.39
C ASN A 224 1.77 1.17 -26.37
N GLU A 225 2.42 1.20 -25.21
CA GLU A 225 2.24 0.21 -24.16
C GLU A 225 1.71 0.84 -22.86
N THR A 226 0.86 0.13 -22.14
CA THR A 226 0.33 0.60 -20.84
C THR A 226 1.45 0.87 -19.82
N ALA A 227 2.52 0.08 -19.85
CA ALA A 227 3.66 0.29 -18.97
C ALA A 227 4.41 1.60 -19.27
N GLU A 228 4.45 2.03 -20.55
CA GLU A 228 5.00 3.35 -20.91
C GLU A 228 4.14 4.47 -20.34
N VAL A 229 2.80 4.34 -20.40
CA VAL A 229 1.86 5.30 -19.80
C VAL A 229 2.13 5.41 -18.30
N LEU A 230 2.19 4.28 -17.58
CA LEU A 230 2.50 4.26 -16.16
C LEU A 230 3.85 4.93 -15.85
N GLY A 231 4.88 4.61 -16.62
CA GLY A 231 6.22 5.18 -16.45
C GLY A 231 6.24 6.70 -16.64
N VAL A 232 5.52 7.20 -17.66
CA VAL A 232 5.39 8.64 -17.92
C VAL A 232 4.63 9.33 -16.79
N ILE A 233 3.51 8.76 -16.33
CA ILE A 233 2.74 9.30 -15.19
C ILE A 233 3.59 9.30 -13.92
N ARG A 234 4.38 8.24 -13.66
CA ARG A 234 5.27 8.18 -12.49
C ARG A 234 6.36 9.25 -12.56
N ASN A 235 7.03 9.37 -13.71
CA ASN A 235 8.02 10.43 -13.93
C ASN A 235 7.42 11.83 -13.75
N TRP A 236 6.20 12.07 -14.28
CA TRP A 236 5.49 13.33 -14.08
C TRP A 236 5.26 13.60 -12.58
N LYS A 237 4.76 12.59 -11.83
CA LYS A 237 4.56 12.72 -10.39
C LYS A 237 5.86 13.01 -9.62
N ASP A 238 6.99 12.46 -10.06
CA ASP A 238 8.29 12.67 -9.40
C ASP A 238 8.81 14.10 -9.56
N ASN A 239 8.30 14.83 -10.58
CA ASN A 239 8.65 16.21 -10.90
C ASN A 239 7.50 17.21 -10.65
N PHE A 240 6.42 16.79 -10.01
CA PHE A 240 5.24 17.60 -9.70
C PHE A 240 5.34 18.24 -8.32
#